data_696442c2c748441269a2d5cad75ce30b
#
_entry.id   696442c2c748441269a2d5cad75ce30b
#
_cell.length_a   1.000
_cell.length_b   1.000
_cell.length_c   1.000
_cell.angle_alpha   90.00
_cell.angle_beta   90.00
_cell.angle_gamma   90.00
#
_symmetry.space_group_name_H-M   'P 1'
#
loop_
_entity.id
_entity.type
_entity.pdbx_description
1 polymer ?
#
loop_
_entity_poly.entity_id
_entity_poly.type
_entity_poly.pdbx_seq_one_letter_code
_entity_poly.pdbx_strand_id
1 'polypeptide(L)'
;MRFIFSLFQVAIIAGLAAASVLAQAADERLRPFLLANSNYETFETAIEQTSSRLTEGGFRVIGDYAPYDKAHIIIFTSDALQTLAAKTELGGFGAVLRAAVTEVDGDLQVSYVNPYYMAKAYRLDGDITPIAEQLEKELGPVEPFGSKKGVKTKSLPKYRYMFTTERFNEIYELGEFADQSMALAKVTSNLAENNRGLAQVYQLTLPGDQGVLIGVAMAPLDEDGKYYNDVFQMSVVDIAPVRSTAYLPYEI
;
A
#
# COMPACT_ATOMS: atom_id res chain seq x y z
N MET A 1 56.52 29.55 18.48
CA MET A 1 55.90 28.94 17.31
C MET A 1 54.69 28.13 17.81
N ARG A 2 53.51 28.73 17.74
CA ARG A 2 52.28 28.20 18.37
C ARG A 2 51.33 27.67 17.31
N PHE A 3 50.81 26.47 17.60
CA PHE A 3 49.88 25.68 16.81
C PHE A 3 48.61 26.43 16.41
N ILE A 4 48.40 26.61 15.10
CA ILE A 4 47.15 26.94 14.47
C ILE A 4 46.87 25.84 13.41
N PHE A 5 46.64 24.65 13.87
CA PHE A 5 46.26 23.53 13.01
C PHE A 5 45.23 22.69 13.78
N SER A 6 43.96 23.07 13.83
CA SER A 6 42.94 22.14 14.33
C SER A 6 41.50 22.47 13.98
N LEU A 7 41.13 23.70 13.65
CA LEU A 7 39.73 24.06 13.45
C LEU A 7 39.23 23.85 12.01
N PHE A 8 40.11 23.90 11.01
CA PHE A 8 39.72 23.72 9.62
C PHE A 8 39.53 22.24 9.25
N GLN A 9 40.25 21.30 9.85
CA GLN A 9 40.13 19.87 9.55
C GLN A 9 38.87 19.25 10.16
N VAL A 10 38.41 19.73 11.32
CA VAL A 10 37.17 19.22 11.96
C VAL A 10 35.93 19.63 11.18
N ALA A 11 35.92 20.85 10.61
CA ALA A 11 34.79 21.32 9.81
C ALA A 11 34.66 20.59 8.46
N ILE A 12 35.77 20.19 7.86
CA ILE A 12 35.76 19.43 6.59
C ILE A 12 35.31 17.98 6.82
N ILE A 13 35.72 17.34 7.93
CA ILE A 13 35.33 15.97 8.26
C ILE A 13 33.83 15.91 8.63
N ALA A 14 33.31 16.88 9.36
CA ALA A 14 31.88 16.98 9.69
C ALA A 14 31.02 17.23 8.44
N GLY A 15 31.49 18.06 7.51
CA GLY A 15 30.82 18.32 6.23
C GLY A 15 30.78 17.10 5.31
N LEU A 16 31.85 16.33 5.25
CA LEU A 16 31.92 15.08 4.48
C LEU A 16 31.05 13.95 5.08
N ALA A 17 30.98 13.85 6.42
CA ALA A 17 30.12 12.88 7.09
C ALA A 17 28.63 13.21 6.87
N ALA A 18 28.23 14.47 6.98
CA ALA A 18 26.86 14.90 6.71
C ALA A 18 26.46 14.70 5.23
N ALA A 19 27.37 14.96 4.29
CA ALA A 19 27.15 14.73 2.87
C ALA A 19 27.00 13.23 2.54
N SER A 20 27.75 12.36 3.21
CA SER A 20 27.64 10.90 3.01
C SER A 20 26.35 10.32 3.60
N VAL A 21 25.86 10.83 4.72
CA VAL A 21 24.55 10.43 5.31
C VAL A 21 23.40 10.87 4.40
N LEU A 22 23.44 12.08 3.88
CA LEU A 22 22.43 12.58 2.92
C LEU A 22 22.46 11.83 1.58
N ALA A 23 23.65 11.44 1.11
CA ALA A 23 23.79 10.65 -0.11
C ALA A 23 23.29 9.20 0.09
N GLN A 24 23.47 8.64 1.28
CA GLN A 24 23.01 7.29 1.61
C GLN A 24 21.49 7.25 1.73
N ALA A 25 20.87 8.25 2.34
CA ALA A 25 19.41 8.40 2.38
C ALA A 25 18.78 8.60 0.98
N ALA A 26 19.51 9.23 0.06
CA ALA A 26 19.02 9.46 -1.31
C ALA A 26 19.06 8.21 -2.21
N ASP A 27 19.79 7.17 -1.85
CA ASP A 27 19.92 5.91 -2.62
C ASP A 27 19.23 4.73 -1.93
N GLU A 28 18.52 4.98 -0.84
CA GLU A 28 17.69 4.00 -0.17
C GLU A 28 16.64 3.45 -1.14
N ARG A 29 16.49 2.12 -1.15
CA ARG A 29 15.54 1.41 -1.99
C ARG A 29 14.49 0.74 -1.14
N LEU A 30 13.24 0.93 -1.50
CA LEU A 30 12.10 0.30 -0.84
C LEU A 30 11.49 -0.76 -1.75
N ARG A 31 11.01 -1.82 -1.13
CA ARG A 31 10.18 -2.85 -1.76
C ARG A 31 8.73 -2.64 -1.34
N PRO A 32 7.76 -2.94 -2.22
CA PRO A 32 6.35 -2.60 -1.97
C PRO A 32 5.71 -3.41 -0.85
N PHE A 33 6.20 -4.60 -0.54
CA PHE A 33 5.59 -5.51 0.42
C PHE A 33 6.58 -5.99 1.47
N LEU A 34 6.05 -6.39 2.62
CA LEU A 34 6.73 -7.06 3.72
C LEU A 34 6.08 -8.41 3.96
N LEU A 35 6.88 -9.46 4.04
CA LEU A 35 6.45 -10.77 4.51
C LEU A 35 6.43 -10.75 6.03
N ALA A 36 5.30 -11.13 6.63
CA ALA A 36 5.15 -11.26 8.07
C ALA A 36 5.54 -12.66 8.55
N ASN A 37 5.80 -12.77 9.85
CA ASN A 37 5.98 -14.07 10.47
C ASN A 37 4.65 -14.82 10.52
N SER A 38 4.57 -15.99 9.91
CA SER A 38 3.35 -16.78 9.76
C SER A 38 3.49 -18.15 10.45
N ASN A 39 3.21 -18.20 11.75
CA ASN A 39 3.10 -19.47 12.49
C ASN A 39 1.62 -19.75 12.77
N TYR A 40 0.83 -19.92 11.72
CA TYR A 40 -0.60 -20.19 11.82
C TYR A 40 -0.88 -21.65 11.45
N GLU A 41 -1.88 -22.25 12.10
CA GLU A 41 -2.24 -23.66 11.88
C GLU A 41 -3.12 -23.83 10.63
N THR A 42 -4.01 -22.88 10.37
CA THR A 42 -4.95 -22.92 9.24
C THR A 42 -5.07 -21.57 8.57
N PHE A 43 -5.57 -21.56 7.32
CA PHE A 43 -5.84 -20.36 6.55
C PHE A 43 -6.82 -19.43 7.27
N GLU A 44 -7.87 -19.99 7.86
CA GLU A 44 -8.90 -19.25 8.61
C GLU A 44 -8.32 -18.61 9.87
N THR A 45 -7.52 -19.35 10.65
CA THR A 45 -6.86 -18.80 11.84
C THR A 45 -5.86 -17.72 11.49
N ALA A 46 -5.19 -17.81 10.34
CA ALA A 46 -4.30 -16.76 9.86
C ALA A 46 -5.05 -15.46 9.57
N ILE A 47 -6.23 -15.54 8.94
CA ILE A 47 -7.10 -14.38 8.66
C ILE A 47 -7.56 -13.75 9.98
N GLU A 48 -8.17 -14.54 10.85
CA GLU A 48 -8.72 -14.07 12.13
C GLU A 48 -7.65 -13.41 13.01
N GLN A 49 -6.51 -14.07 13.19
CA GLN A 49 -5.43 -13.55 14.03
C GLN A 49 -4.74 -12.32 13.41
N THR A 50 -4.59 -12.27 12.09
CA THR A 50 -4.05 -11.07 11.42
C THR A 50 -4.98 -9.88 11.63
N SER A 51 -6.29 -10.06 11.44
CA SER A 51 -7.31 -9.04 11.68
C SER A 51 -7.34 -8.57 13.14
N SER A 52 -7.26 -9.52 14.10
CA SER A 52 -7.24 -9.23 15.54
C SER A 52 -6.01 -8.40 15.92
N ARG A 53 -4.81 -8.81 15.50
CA ARG A 53 -3.57 -8.09 15.77
C ARG A 53 -3.58 -6.67 15.21
N LEU A 54 -4.11 -6.48 14.00
CA LEU A 54 -4.28 -5.14 13.42
C LEU A 54 -5.19 -4.28 14.30
N THR A 55 -6.32 -4.83 14.76
CA THR A 55 -7.26 -4.11 15.61
C THR A 55 -6.67 -3.78 16.98
N GLU A 56 -5.99 -4.73 17.61
CA GLU A 56 -5.27 -4.55 18.88
C GLU A 56 -4.14 -3.51 18.77
N GLY A 57 -3.51 -3.42 17.59
CA GLY A 57 -2.52 -2.41 17.23
C GLY A 57 -3.10 -1.03 16.94
N GLY A 58 -4.42 -0.82 17.13
CA GLY A 58 -5.08 0.47 16.92
C GLY A 58 -5.40 0.78 15.46
N PHE A 59 -5.32 -0.20 14.58
CA PHE A 59 -5.81 -0.07 13.21
C PHE A 59 -7.29 -0.43 13.13
N ARG A 60 -8.02 0.21 12.24
CA ARG A 60 -9.42 -0.09 11.95
C ARG A 60 -9.49 -0.88 10.64
N VAL A 61 -9.95 -2.13 10.72
CA VAL A 61 -10.30 -2.92 9.53
C VAL A 61 -11.57 -2.30 8.93
N ILE A 62 -11.52 -1.98 7.65
CA ILE A 62 -12.59 -1.27 6.92
C ILE A 62 -13.19 -2.10 5.79
N GLY A 63 -12.64 -3.26 5.51
CA GLY A 63 -13.13 -4.22 4.55
C GLY A 63 -12.19 -5.42 4.42
N ASP A 64 -12.69 -6.45 3.81
CA ASP A 64 -11.92 -7.65 3.45
C ASP A 64 -12.59 -8.36 2.26
N TYR A 65 -11.84 -9.16 1.51
CA TYR A 65 -12.39 -10.02 0.47
C TYR A 65 -11.38 -11.08 0.01
N ALA A 66 -11.88 -12.10 -0.67
CA ALA A 66 -11.10 -13.13 -1.31
C ALA A 66 -11.03 -12.87 -2.82
N PRO A 67 -9.89 -12.39 -3.36
CA PRO A 67 -9.75 -12.13 -4.79
C PRO A 67 -9.71 -13.41 -5.63
N TYR A 68 -9.22 -14.51 -5.06
CA TYR A 68 -9.18 -15.85 -5.66
C TYR A 68 -9.11 -16.92 -4.56
N ASP A 69 -9.19 -18.19 -4.96
CA ASP A 69 -9.10 -19.29 -4.00
C ASP A 69 -7.79 -19.29 -3.21
N LYS A 70 -7.87 -19.55 -1.91
CA LYS A 70 -6.72 -19.55 -0.98
C LYS A 70 -6.00 -18.19 -0.89
N ALA A 71 -6.73 -17.10 -1.10
CA ALA A 71 -6.23 -15.74 -0.90
C ALA A 71 -7.30 -14.90 -0.19
N HIS A 72 -6.90 -14.16 0.84
CA HIS A 72 -7.77 -13.25 1.57
C HIS A 72 -7.04 -11.95 1.89
N ILE A 73 -7.67 -10.83 1.59
CA ILE A 73 -7.09 -9.49 1.80
C ILE A 73 -7.87 -8.79 2.89
N ILE A 74 -7.15 -8.22 3.85
CA ILE A 74 -7.66 -7.40 4.95
C ILE A 74 -7.25 -5.97 4.69
N ILE A 75 -8.22 -5.09 4.56
CA ILE A 75 -8.01 -3.66 4.28
C ILE A 75 -8.17 -2.88 5.58
N PHE A 76 -7.21 -2.05 5.90
CA PHE A 76 -7.20 -1.32 7.16
C PHE A 76 -6.62 0.09 7.05
N THR A 77 -6.95 0.92 8.03
CA THR A 77 -6.50 2.30 8.15
C THR A 77 -6.28 2.67 9.62
N SER A 78 -5.80 3.87 9.89
CA SER A 78 -5.82 4.53 11.20
C SER A 78 -6.06 6.02 11.04
N ASP A 79 -6.51 6.69 12.09
CA ASP A 79 -6.73 8.14 12.06
C ASP A 79 -5.42 8.91 11.80
N ALA A 80 -4.30 8.40 12.31
CA ALA A 80 -2.98 8.95 12.04
C ALA A 80 -2.63 8.85 10.54
N LEU A 81 -2.88 7.69 9.92
CA LEU A 81 -2.61 7.47 8.50
C LEU A 81 -3.49 8.37 7.62
N GLN A 82 -4.80 8.47 7.92
CA GLN A 82 -5.72 9.36 7.22
C GLN A 82 -5.31 10.83 7.35
N THR A 83 -4.85 11.24 8.54
CA THR A 83 -4.36 12.61 8.77
C THR A 83 -3.12 12.92 7.92
N LEU A 84 -2.19 11.97 7.77
CA LEU A 84 -1.03 12.14 6.88
C LEU A 84 -1.47 12.21 5.41
N ALA A 85 -2.35 11.32 5.00
CA ALA A 85 -2.85 11.23 3.64
C ALA A 85 -3.59 12.50 3.18
N ALA A 86 -4.38 13.10 4.05
CA ALA A 86 -5.16 14.30 3.77
C ALA A 86 -4.32 15.57 3.51
N LYS A 87 -3.03 15.56 3.82
CA LYS A 87 -2.14 16.73 3.62
C LYS A 87 -1.62 16.87 2.19
N THR A 88 -1.79 15.87 1.35
CA THR A 88 -1.17 15.83 0.02
C THR A 88 -2.22 15.55 -1.04
N GLU A 89 -2.14 16.26 -2.15
CA GLU A 89 -2.96 15.97 -3.33
C GLU A 89 -2.76 14.50 -3.78
N LEU A 90 -3.85 13.79 -4.01
CA LEU A 90 -3.89 12.34 -4.27
C LEU A 90 -3.29 11.48 -3.14
N GLY A 91 -3.00 12.06 -1.99
CA GLY A 91 -2.51 11.32 -0.82
C GLY A 91 -3.53 10.32 -0.29
N GLY A 92 -4.81 10.51 -0.59
CA GLY A 92 -5.91 9.62 -0.21
C GLY A 92 -5.66 8.15 -0.54
N PHE A 93 -5.01 7.83 -1.66
CA PHE A 93 -4.58 6.47 -2.00
C PHE A 93 -3.54 5.87 -1.03
N GLY A 94 -2.90 6.71 -0.23
CA GLY A 94 -2.01 6.29 0.86
C GLY A 94 -2.71 6.21 2.22
N ALA A 95 -4.01 6.51 2.32
CA ALA A 95 -4.77 6.46 3.57
C ALA A 95 -5.16 5.05 4.00
N VAL A 96 -4.93 4.06 3.17
CA VAL A 96 -5.31 2.67 3.36
C VAL A 96 -4.10 1.76 3.17
N LEU A 97 -3.98 0.77 4.03
CA LEU A 97 -3.00 -0.30 3.89
C LEU A 97 -3.71 -1.66 3.80
N ARG A 98 -3.00 -2.67 3.35
CA ARG A 98 -3.53 -4.00 3.10
C ARG A 98 -2.61 -5.05 3.67
N ALA A 99 -3.19 -6.05 4.31
CA ALA A 99 -2.54 -7.32 4.62
C ALA A 99 -3.21 -8.43 3.81
N ALA A 100 -2.48 -9.45 3.45
CA ALA A 100 -3.00 -10.60 2.74
C ALA A 100 -2.55 -11.90 3.41
N VAL A 101 -3.47 -12.84 3.51
CA VAL A 101 -3.20 -14.23 3.82
C VAL A 101 -3.31 -15.02 2.52
N THR A 102 -2.30 -15.81 2.21
CA THR A 102 -2.26 -16.62 0.97
C THR A 102 -1.74 -18.00 1.31
N GLU A 103 -2.37 -19.06 0.79
CA GLU A 103 -1.87 -20.43 0.88
C GLU A 103 -1.26 -20.84 -0.46
N VAL A 104 0.00 -21.23 -0.47
CA VAL A 104 0.75 -21.64 -1.66
C VAL A 104 1.37 -23.01 -1.40
N ASP A 105 0.94 -24.01 -2.14
CA ASP A 105 1.43 -25.39 -2.00
C ASP A 105 1.34 -25.96 -0.58
N GLY A 106 0.36 -25.48 0.20
CA GLY A 106 0.15 -25.85 1.61
C GLY A 106 0.87 -24.95 2.62
N ASP A 107 1.71 -24.04 2.18
CA ASP A 107 2.39 -23.07 3.03
C ASP A 107 1.57 -21.77 3.17
N LEU A 108 1.33 -21.34 4.41
CA LEU A 108 0.66 -20.09 4.71
C LEU A 108 1.63 -18.92 4.66
N GLN A 109 1.26 -17.88 3.96
CA GLN A 109 1.99 -16.62 3.86
C GLN A 109 1.11 -15.49 4.36
N VAL A 110 1.61 -14.67 5.26
CA VAL A 110 1.00 -13.38 5.62
C VAL A 110 1.92 -12.28 5.12
N SER A 111 1.38 -11.39 4.33
CA SER A 111 2.12 -10.27 3.77
C SER A 111 1.35 -8.96 3.95
N TYR A 112 2.04 -7.84 3.92
CA TYR A 112 1.38 -6.53 3.98
C TYR A 112 2.14 -5.49 3.19
N VAL A 113 1.43 -4.44 2.81
CA VAL A 113 2.00 -3.32 2.06
C VAL A 113 2.99 -2.57 2.95
N ASN A 114 4.16 -2.27 2.43
CA ASN A 114 5.21 -1.53 3.14
C ASN A 114 4.78 -0.06 3.33
N PRO A 115 4.56 0.41 4.58
CA PRO A 115 4.10 1.78 4.83
C PRO A 115 5.07 2.85 4.33
N TYR A 116 6.37 2.61 4.43
CA TYR A 116 7.40 3.54 3.92
C TYR A 116 7.33 3.67 2.40
N TYR A 117 7.08 2.55 1.70
CA TYR A 117 6.89 2.57 0.26
C TYR A 117 5.66 3.41 -0.13
N MET A 118 4.52 3.17 0.51
CA MET A 118 3.27 3.91 0.28
C MET A 118 3.41 5.40 0.57
N ALA A 119 4.02 5.75 1.70
CA ALA A 119 4.24 7.14 2.06
C ALA A 119 5.08 7.90 1.01
N LYS A 120 6.12 7.25 0.47
CA LYS A 120 6.94 7.86 -0.60
C LYS A 120 6.22 7.87 -1.95
N ALA A 121 5.51 6.80 -2.30
CA ALA A 121 4.77 6.70 -3.55
C ALA A 121 3.68 7.79 -3.66
N TYR A 122 2.88 7.94 -2.62
CA TYR A 122 1.79 8.92 -2.56
C TYR A 122 2.18 10.26 -1.92
N ARG A 123 3.47 10.48 -1.66
CA ARG A 123 4.03 11.77 -1.21
C ARG A 123 3.42 12.27 0.10
N LEU A 124 3.08 11.36 1.02
CA LEU A 124 2.49 11.72 2.30
C LEU A 124 3.40 12.71 3.05
N ASP A 125 2.81 13.82 3.48
CA ASP A 125 3.53 14.87 4.20
C ASP A 125 3.47 14.62 5.71
N GLY A 126 4.58 14.11 6.24
CA GLY A 126 4.78 13.82 7.65
C GLY A 126 5.55 12.53 7.90
N ASP A 127 5.65 12.16 9.16
CA ASP A 127 6.39 10.98 9.60
C ASP A 127 5.49 9.75 9.65
N ILE A 128 5.77 8.78 8.79
CA ILE A 128 5.08 7.47 8.73
C ILE A 128 5.65 6.47 9.74
N THR A 129 6.82 6.76 10.34
CA THR A 129 7.56 5.82 11.19
C THR A 129 6.71 5.25 12.34
N PRO A 130 5.93 6.03 13.10
CA PRO A 130 5.12 5.47 14.20
C PRO A 130 4.09 4.43 13.72
N ILE A 131 3.52 4.64 12.53
CA ILE A 131 2.56 3.70 11.92
C ILE A 131 3.28 2.44 11.45
N ALA A 132 4.44 2.59 10.83
CA ALA A 132 5.24 1.46 10.36
C ALA A 132 5.72 0.60 11.54
N GLU A 133 6.30 1.20 12.58
CA GLU A 133 6.76 0.50 13.79
C GLU A 133 5.61 -0.24 14.50
N GLN A 134 4.41 0.37 14.55
CA GLN A 134 3.25 -0.30 15.13
C GLN A 134 2.85 -1.53 14.31
N LEU A 135 2.85 -1.44 12.98
CA LEU A 135 2.58 -2.60 12.11
C LEU A 135 3.65 -3.68 12.25
N GLU A 136 4.91 -3.29 12.32
CA GLU A 136 6.03 -4.22 12.54
C GLU A 136 5.89 -4.96 13.87
N LYS A 137 5.47 -4.28 14.91
CA LYS A 137 5.20 -4.88 16.23
C LYS A 137 4.08 -5.91 16.16
N GLU A 138 2.98 -5.61 15.45
CA GLU A 138 1.81 -6.48 15.40
C GLU A 138 1.99 -7.66 14.42
N LEU A 139 2.61 -7.44 13.27
CA LEU A 139 2.70 -8.45 12.20
C LEU A 139 4.08 -9.15 12.13
N GLY A 140 5.12 -8.56 12.71
CA GLY A 140 6.46 -9.16 12.78
C GLY A 140 7.09 -9.39 11.41
N PRO A 141 7.67 -8.35 10.77
CA PRO A 141 8.24 -8.48 9.44
C PRO A 141 9.45 -9.41 9.43
N VAL A 142 9.52 -10.26 8.41
CA VAL A 142 10.65 -11.16 8.16
C VAL A 142 11.54 -10.57 7.08
N GLU A 143 10.96 -10.23 5.92
CA GLU A 143 11.72 -9.68 4.80
C GLU A 143 10.86 -8.79 3.87
N PRO A 144 11.47 -7.79 3.22
CA PRO A 144 10.83 -7.02 2.17
C PRO A 144 10.92 -7.76 0.82
N PHE A 145 9.83 -7.71 0.02
CA PHE A 145 9.73 -8.38 -1.27
C PHE A 145 8.90 -7.61 -2.31
N GLY A 146 8.60 -8.21 -3.47
CA GLY A 146 7.77 -7.69 -4.56
C GLY A 146 8.55 -6.94 -5.65
N SER A 147 9.80 -6.58 -5.40
CA SER A 147 10.69 -5.99 -6.41
C SER A 147 12.10 -6.50 -6.20
N LYS A 148 12.71 -7.03 -7.26
CA LYS A 148 14.04 -7.69 -7.19
C LYS A 148 15.13 -6.78 -6.59
N LYS A 149 15.13 -5.49 -6.96
CA LYS A 149 16.12 -4.51 -6.50
C LYS A 149 15.55 -3.40 -5.62
N GLY A 150 14.24 -3.38 -5.39
CA GLY A 150 13.57 -2.23 -4.81
C GLY A 150 13.57 -1.00 -5.71
N VAL A 151 12.78 0.01 -5.37
CA VAL A 151 12.69 1.30 -6.07
C VAL A 151 13.36 2.37 -5.23
N LYS A 152 14.19 3.23 -5.84
CA LYS A 152 14.80 4.36 -5.14
C LYS A 152 13.73 5.28 -4.57
N THR A 153 13.84 5.66 -3.31
CA THR A 153 12.84 6.49 -2.61
C THR A 153 12.52 7.78 -3.36
N LYS A 154 13.54 8.45 -3.89
CA LYS A 154 13.38 9.67 -4.70
C LYS A 154 12.65 9.48 -6.03
N SER A 155 12.59 8.24 -6.53
CA SER A 155 11.93 7.91 -7.80
C SER A 155 10.49 7.45 -7.61
N LEU A 156 10.11 7.04 -6.38
CA LEU A 156 8.78 6.49 -6.09
C LEU A 156 7.64 7.42 -6.49
N PRO A 157 7.66 8.74 -6.21
CA PRO A 157 6.54 9.62 -6.56
C PRO A 157 6.19 9.66 -8.05
N LYS A 158 7.14 9.31 -8.90
CA LYS A 158 6.98 9.28 -10.37
C LYS A 158 7.27 7.91 -10.95
N TYR A 159 7.28 6.88 -10.10
CA TYR A 159 7.55 5.51 -10.54
C TYR A 159 6.42 4.99 -11.40
N ARG A 160 6.78 4.23 -12.41
CA ARG A 160 5.89 3.53 -13.33
C ARG A 160 6.35 2.07 -13.38
N TYR A 161 5.43 1.16 -13.13
CA TYR A 161 5.75 -0.27 -13.12
C TYR A 161 6.13 -0.78 -14.51
N MET A 162 5.35 -0.39 -15.53
CA MET A 162 5.61 -0.67 -16.94
C MET A 162 5.37 0.61 -17.76
N PHE A 163 5.85 0.63 -19.00
CA PHE A 163 5.70 1.78 -19.89
C PHE A 163 4.23 2.19 -20.11
N THR A 164 3.32 1.23 -20.05
CA THR A 164 1.88 1.43 -20.29
C THR A 164 1.05 1.66 -19.02
N THR A 165 1.66 1.63 -17.83
CA THR A 165 0.94 1.87 -16.57
C THR A 165 1.10 3.31 -16.11
N GLU A 166 0.14 3.78 -15.31
CA GLU A 166 0.18 5.11 -14.70
C GLU A 166 1.28 5.20 -13.64
N ARG A 167 1.63 6.42 -13.32
CA ARG A 167 2.47 6.75 -12.17
C ARG A 167 1.62 6.98 -10.95
N PHE A 168 2.21 6.92 -9.76
CA PHE A 168 1.52 7.22 -8.50
C PHE A 168 0.98 8.65 -8.36
N ASN A 169 1.26 9.52 -9.29
CA ASN A 169 0.72 10.88 -9.37
C ASN A 169 -0.18 11.11 -10.59
N GLU A 170 -0.60 10.06 -11.26
CA GLU A 170 -1.50 10.09 -12.40
C GLU A 170 -2.78 9.32 -12.03
N ILE A 171 -3.94 9.83 -12.45
CA ILE A 171 -5.25 9.20 -12.25
C ILE A 171 -6.00 9.14 -13.57
N TYR A 172 -6.93 8.20 -13.67
CA TYR A 172 -7.96 8.23 -14.71
C TYR A 172 -9.19 8.97 -14.21
N GLU A 173 -9.66 9.91 -14.99
CA GLU A 173 -10.93 10.54 -14.75
C GLU A 173 -12.05 9.64 -15.30
N LEU A 174 -12.92 9.15 -14.43
CA LEU A 174 -14.02 8.26 -14.79
C LEU A 174 -15.30 9.03 -15.14
N GLY A 175 -15.41 10.29 -14.80
CA GLY A 175 -16.55 11.15 -15.09
C GLY A 175 -16.58 12.43 -14.25
N GLU A 176 -17.40 13.38 -14.69
CA GLU A 176 -17.64 14.64 -13.98
C GLU A 176 -19.07 14.68 -13.42
N PHE A 177 -19.23 15.24 -12.24
CA PHE A 177 -20.50 15.38 -11.53
C PHE A 177 -20.61 16.78 -10.95
N ALA A 178 -21.85 17.23 -10.71
CA ALA A 178 -22.10 18.55 -10.17
C ALA A 178 -21.57 18.74 -8.74
N ASP A 179 -21.56 17.66 -7.96
CA ASP A 179 -21.01 17.61 -6.60
C ASP A 179 -20.60 16.19 -6.22
N GLN A 180 -19.88 16.06 -5.10
CA GLN A 180 -19.38 14.81 -4.55
C GLN A 180 -20.52 13.83 -4.18
N SER A 181 -21.65 14.32 -3.69
CA SER A 181 -22.75 13.45 -3.27
C SER A 181 -23.39 12.75 -4.46
N MET A 182 -23.53 13.44 -5.60
CA MET A 182 -24.01 12.87 -6.86
C MET A 182 -23.01 11.85 -7.43
N ALA A 183 -21.71 12.16 -7.39
CA ALA A 183 -20.67 11.22 -7.80
C ALA A 183 -20.72 9.94 -6.96
N LEU A 184 -20.72 10.08 -5.64
CA LEU A 184 -20.77 8.97 -4.70
C LEU A 184 -22.04 8.11 -4.89
N ALA A 185 -23.20 8.73 -4.98
CA ALA A 185 -24.46 8.03 -5.21
C ALA A 185 -24.45 7.23 -6.51
N LYS A 186 -23.90 7.81 -7.59
CA LYS A 186 -23.80 7.11 -8.88
C LYS A 186 -22.82 5.94 -8.83
N VAL A 187 -21.64 6.13 -8.25
CA VAL A 187 -20.63 5.07 -8.13
C VAL A 187 -21.14 3.92 -7.25
N THR A 188 -21.66 4.23 -6.07
CA THR A 188 -22.14 3.20 -5.14
C THR A 188 -23.36 2.45 -5.69
N SER A 189 -24.29 3.12 -6.40
CA SER A 189 -25.40 2.46 -7.08
C SER A 189 -24.90 1.48 -8.15
N ASN A 190 -23.97 1.92 -9.00
CA ASN A 190 -23.40 1.06 -10.05
C ASN A 190 -22.67 -0.17 -9.47
N LEU A 191 -21.93 0.00 -8.37
CA LEU A 191 -21.24 -1.10 -7.70
C LEU A 191 -22.23 -2.06 -7.02
N ALA A 192 -23.32 -1.53 -6.43
CA ALA A 192 -24.37 -2.35 -5.80
C ALA A 192 -25.15 -3.20 -6.81
N GLU A 193 -25.34 -2.69 -8.04
CA GLU A 193 -25.97 -3.44 -9.12
C GLU A 193 -25.12 -4.62 -9.60
N ASN A 194 -23.80 -4.55 -9.43
CA ASN A 194 -22.81 -5.57 -9.83
C ASN A 194 -22.98 -6.09 -11.28
N ASN A 195 -23.57 -5.30 -12.17
CA ASN A 195 -23.92 -5.71 -13.52
C ASN A 195 -22.71 -6.02 -14.41
N ARG A 196 -21.51 -5.59 -13.99
CA ARG A 196 -20.25 -5.80 -14.71
C ARG A 196 -19.21 -6.59 -13.92
N GLY A 197 -19.64 -7.27 -12.85
CA GLY A 197 -18.73 -7.99 -11.98
C GLY A 197 -17.82 -7.08 -11.14
N LEU A 198 -18.25 -5.84 -10.88
CA LEU A 198 -17.57 -4.89 -10.02
C LEU A 198 -18.32 -4.79 -8.69
N ALA A 199 -17.62 -4.97 -7.58
CA ALA A 199 -18.22 -4.92 -6.25
C ALA A 199 -17.40 -4.02 -5.32
N GLN A 200 -18.09 -3.25 -4.48
CA GLN A 200 -17.45 -2.47 -3.44
C GLN A 200 -16.90 -3.37 -2.35
N VAL A 201 -15.61 -3.23 -2.04
CA VAL A 201 -14.94 -3.92 -0.93
C VAL A 201 -14.97 -3.06 0.33
N TYR A 202 -14.64 -1.79 0.19
CA TYR A 202 -14.69 -0.81 1.29
C TYR A 202 -15.00 0.58 0.76
N GLN A 203 -15.36 1.46 1.70
CA GLN A 203 -15.50 2.90 1.47
C GLN A 203 -14.89 3.65 2.65
N LEU A 204 -14.07 4.65 2.36
CA LEU A 204 -13.43 5.51 3.36
C LEU A 204 -13.64 6.97 2.99
N THR A 205 -14.35 7.72 3.83
CA THR A 205 -14.41 9.18 3.72
C THR A 205 -13.14 9.77 4.31
N LEU A 206 -12.43 10.54 3.51
CA LEU A 206 -11.18 11.18 3.91
C LEU A 206 -11.45 12.47 4.68
N PRO A 207 -10.62 12.84 5.67
CA PRO A 207 -10.80 14.08 6.42
C PRO A 207 -10.57 15.32 5.54
N GLY A 208 -11.25 16.43 5.86
CA GLY A 208 -10.98 17.74 5.27
C GLY A 208 -11.39 17.86 3.80
N ASP A 209 -12.56 17.37 3.41
CA ASP A 209 -13.11 17.46 2.04
C ASP A 209 -12.20 16.86 0.92
N GLN A 210 -11.30 15.95 1.30
CA GLN A 210 -10.40 15.27 0.36
C GLN A 210 -11.09 14.20 -0.50
N GLY A 211 -12.36 13.93 -0.26
CA GLY A 211 -13.15 12.99 -1.04
C GLY A 211 -13.45 11.68 -0.33
N VAL A 212 -13.83 10.70 -1.12
CA VAL A 212 -14.16 9.34 -0.68
C VAL A 212 -13.34 8.36 -1.50
N LEU A 213 -12.61 7.48 -0.83
CA LEU A 213 -11.87 6.38 -1.44
C LEU A 213 -12.72 5.12 -1.40
N ILE A 214 -12.86 4.44 -2.53
CA ILE A 214 -13.63 3.20 -2.64
C ILE A 214 -12.73 2.11 -3.22
N GLY A 215 -12.59 1.00 -2.49
CA GLY A 215 -11.95 -0.21 -2.99
C GLY A 215 -12.92 -1.07 -3.77
N VAL A 216 -12.51 -1.56 -4.92
CA VAL A 216 -13.34 -2.29 -5.88
C VAL A 216 -12.73 -3.65 -6.20
N ALA A 217 -13.46 -4.72 -5.92
CA ALA A 217 -13.16 -6.06 -6.44
C ALA A 217 -13.66 -6.17 -7.88
N MET A 218 -12.87 -6.80 -8.75
CA MET A 218 -13.16 -6.90 -10.17
C MET A 218 -13.22 -8.35 -10.61
N ALA A 219 -14.44 -8.82 -10.91
CA ALA A 219 -14.72 -10.16 -11.42
C ALA A 219 -15.69 -10.12 -12.62
N PRO A 220 -15.33 -9.43 -13.73
CA PRO A 220 -16.19 -9.36 -14.90
C PRO A 220 -16.45 -10.73 -15.49
N LEU A 221 -17.68 -10.94 -15.98
CA LEU A 221 -18.19 -12.21 -16.45
C LEU A 221 -18.06 -12.40 -17.97
N ASP A 222 -17.75 -11.32 -18.70
CA ASP A 222 -17.61 -11.33 -20.15
C ASP A 222 -16.15 -11.50 -20.62
N GLU A 223 -15.97 -11.93 -21.86
CA GLU A 223 -14.64 -12.15 -22.46
C GLU A 223 -13.84 -10.84 -22.58
N ASP A 224 -14.49 -9.71 -22.80
CA ASP A 224 -13.84 -8.42 -22.95
C ASP A 224 -13.32 -7.91 -21.60
N GLY A 225 -14.00 -8.25 -20.50
CA GLY A 225 -13.65 -7.87 -19.14
C GLY A 225 -12.56 -8.73 -18.49
N LYS A 226 -12.20 -9.88 -19.08
CA LYS A 226 -11.28 -10.84 -18.43
C LYS A 226 -9.94 -10.22 -18.02
N TYR A 227 -9.44 -9.24 -18.76
CA TYR A 227 -8.16 -8.58 -18.46
C TYR A 227 -8.22 -7.64 -17.25
N TYR A 228 -9.42 -7.27 -16.81
CA TYR A 228 -9.68 -6.51 -15.58
C TYR A 228 -10.07 -7.41 -14.41
N ASN A 229 -10.19 -8.71 -14.62
CA ASN A 229 -10.56 -9.67 -13.59
C ASN A 229 -9.40 -9.90 -12.62
N ASP A 230 -9.65 -9.75 -11.31
CA ASP A 230 -8.63 -9.90 -10.25
C ASP A 230 -7.94 -11.26 -10.33
N VAL A 231 -8.69 -12.34 -10.54
CA VAL A 231 -8.14 -13.70 -10.67
C VAL A 231 -7.18 -13.79 -11.85
N PHE A 232 -7.59 -13.27 -13.00
CA PHE A 232 -6.75 -13.28 -14.20
C PHE A 232 -5.48 -12.46 -14.01
N GLN A 233 -5.61 -11.24 -13.51
CA GLN A 233 -4.46 -10.36 -13.29
C GLN A 233 -3.47 -10.98 -12.31
N MET A 234 -3.96 -11.49 -11.17
CA MET A 234 -3.08 -12.12 -10.20
C MET A 234 -2.44 -13.41 -10.72
N SER A 235 -3.10 -14.15 -11.59
CA SER A 235 -2.49 -15.32 -12.25
C SER A 235 -1.30 -14.97 -13.15
N VAL A 236 -1.21 -13.71 -13.59
CA VAL A 236 -0.11 -13.21 -14.45
C VAL A 236 0.99 -12.53 -13.64
N VAL A 237 0.60 -11.73 -12.64
CA VAL A 237 1.56 -10.87 -11.92
C VAL A 237 2.04 -11.47 -10.61
N ASP A 238 1.25 -12.36 -9.98
CA ASP A 238 1.51 -12.92 -8.66
C ASP A 238 2.03 -14.37 -8.73
N ILE A 239 3.04 -14.58 -9.55
CA ILE A 239 3.63 -15.90 -9.84
C ILE A 239 4.88 -16.22 -9.01
N ALA A 240 5.37 -15.28 -8.22
CA ALA A 240 6.54 -15.48 -7.36
C ALA A 240 6.21 -16.43 -6.18
N PRO A 241 7.20 -17.15 -5.61
CA PRO A 241 6.97 -18.01 -4.44
C PRO A 241 6.35 -17.25 -3.25
N VAL A 242 6.77 -16.00 -3.00
CA VAL A 242 6.12 -15.10 -2.06
C VAL A 242 5.13 -14.23 -2.82
N ARG A 243 3.85 -14.34 -2.46
CA ARG A 243 2.74 -13.74 -3.20
C ARG A 243 2.53 -12.27 -2.85
N SER A 244 2.31 -11.47 -3.88
CA SER A 244 2.03 -10.02 -3.78
C SER A 244 0.53 -9.71 -3.68
N THR A 245 -0.25 -10.62 -3.08
CA THR A 245 -1.72 -10.57 -3.00
C THR A 245 -2.23 -9.25 -2.40
N ALA A 246 -1.49 -8.64 -1.46
CA ALA A 246 -1.82 -7.33 -0.87
C ALA A 246 -1.77 -6.15 -1.88
N TYR A 247 -1.50 -6.39 -3.16
CA TYR A 247 -1.62 -5.40 -4.23
C TYR A 247 -3.06 -4.93 -4.44
N LEU A 248 -4.03 -5.85 -4.35
CA LEU A 248 -5.45 -5.57 -4.51
C LEU A 248 -6.11 -5.07 -3.22
N PRO A 249 -7.33 -4.47 -3.27
CA PRO A 249 -8.13 -4.15 -4.46
C PRO A 249 -7.66 -2.89 -5.19
N TYR A 250 -8.25 -2.63 -6.38
CA TYR A 250 -8.14 -1.33 -7.04
C TYR A 250 -8.98 -0.27 -6.32
N GLU A 251 -8.66 0.99 -6.53
CA GLU A 251 -9.24 2.11 -5.81
C GLU A 251 -9.73 3.21 -6.76
N ILE A 252 -10.87 3.78 -6.44
CA ILE A 252 -11.47 4.94 -7.08
C ILE A 252 -11.89 5.96 -6.04
#